data_9ea26195cca10c5a81b90b2204234e68
#
_entry.id   9ea26195cca10c5a81b90b2204234e68
#
_cell.length_a   1.000
_cell.length_b   1.000
_cell.length_c   1.000
_cell.angle_alpha   90.00
_cell.angle_beta   90.00
_cell.angle_gamma   90.00
#
_symmetry.space_group_name_H-M   'P 1'
#
loop_
_entity.id
_entity.type
_entity.pdbx_description
1 polymer ?
#
loop_
_entity_poly.entity_id
_entity_poly.type
_entity_poly.pdbx_seq_one_letter_code
_entity_poly.pdbx_strand_id
1 'polypeptide(L)'
;MDALFTFITMAFPKAGIQIAGLPLTLNLLLTVYVVLRHPNQTLLLIQRHKNFAILYVVLLFFGIITILTDITQGARPYFLAQILIVLISPAVGISASRISSDLFTKIVIIAIIITNAYGVAQYFIGISQLAIPGVTYTYGQDFLNKAIGWNAETNTAEKIVSTYQTGNSFGIFSVLSISYLLSHRLRSSSWKYVRYIALILGFVGFLLCGSRSIQIPFFLFLFVLLIQFIRQIPPRRRGITLLGGGVVVVVGVVALAAQRTIISQFTDRLIKQTLSSPTGNGRTIQWAHNIDVISEMNGTELLRQILIGQDPNVAIGGEGLPKFFCIFGLISTVAFFGGIISVVRMCWHSYNGRTVAIGILCVFIAFCVDQSFLYPPNIMNIALFAVVVLCENNHARNKEGYYVKKTY
;
A
#
# COMPACT_ATOMS: atom_id res chain seq x y z
N MET A 1 -11.97 0.05 -20.58
CA MET A 1 -12.28 -0.70 -19.33
C MET A 1 -11.06 -0.75 -18.39
N ASP A 2 -9.88 -1.23 -18.83
CA ASP A 2 -8.70 -1.39 -17.95
C ASP A 2 -8.25 -0.07 -17.29
N ALA A 3 -8.28 1.05 -18.02
CA ALA A 3 -7.96 2.37 -17.47
C ALA A 3 -8.97 2.83 -16.41
N LEU A 4 -10.26 2.64 -16.63
CA LEU A 4 -11.31 2.97 -15.66
C LEU A 4 -11.19 2.09 -14.42
N PHE A 5 -10.92 0.80 -14.61
CA PHE A 5 -10.70 -0.14 -13.51
C PHE A 5 -9.51 0.26 -12.65
N THR A 6 -8.37 0.56 -13.27
CA THR A 6 -7.17 1.03 -12.58
C THR A 6 -7.46 2.31 -11.79
N PHE A 7 -8.18 3.25 -12.39
CA PHE A 7 -8.58 4.49 -11.72
C PHE A 7 -9.48 4.23 -10.51
N ILE A 8 -10.54 3.41 -10.66
CA ILE A 8 -11.44 3.08 -9.54
C ILE A 8 -10.69 2.40 -8.39
N THR A 9 -9.80 1.46 -8.72
CA THR A 9 -9.00 0.76 -7.70
C THR A 9 -8.13 1.71 -6.89
N MET A 10 -7.56 2.74 -7.52
CA MET A 10 -6.70 3.74 -6.88
C MET A 10 -7.52 4.83 -6.16
N ALA A 11 -8.54 5.38 -6.82
CA ALA A 11 -9.26 6.55 -6.33
C ALA A 11 -10.41 6.22 -5.38
N PHE A 12 -11.10 5.09 -5.57
CA PHE A 12 -12.30 4.69 -4.83
C PHE A 12 -12.29 3.22 -4.42
N PRO A 13 -11.26 2.77 -3.67
CA PRO A 13 -11.09 1.35 -3.33
C PRO A 13 -12.21 0.76 -2.48
N LYS A 14 -13.01 1.60 -1.83
CA LYS A 14 -14.16 1.19 -1.01
C LYS A 14 -15.51 1.31 -1.72
N ALA A 15 -15.52 1.79 -2.97
CA ALA A 15 -16.77 1.92 -3.70
C ALA A 15 -17.45 0.55 -3.84
N GLY A 16 -18.71 0.44 -3.38
CA GLY A 16 -19.46 -0.80 -3.38
C GLY A 16 -20.50 -0.88 -2.28
N ILE A 17 -21.06 -2.09 -2.09
CA ILE A 17 -22.11 -2.38 -1.13
C ILE A 17 -21.67 -3.51 -0.20
N GLN A 18 -22.28 -3.58 0.98
CA GLN A 18 -22.12 -4.70 1.91
C GLN A 18 -23.36 -5.61 1.84
N ILE A 19 -23.13 -6.90 1.59
CA ILE A 19 -24.19 -7.91 1.58
C ILE A 19 -23.85 -8.97 2.64
N ALA A 20 -24.75 -9.21 3.58
CA ALA A 20 -24.56 -10.16 4.68
C ALA A 20 -23.20 -9.97 5.44
N GLY A 21 -22.78 -8.74 5.64
CA GLY A 21 -21.51 -8.41 6.29
C GLY A 21 -20.28 -8.45 5.38
N LEU A 22 -20.40 -8.92 4.13
CA LEU A 22 -19.32 -9.02 3.16
C LEU A 22 -19.26 -7.75 2.29
N PRO A 23 -18.12 -7.04 2.22
CA PRO A 23 -17.98 -5.89 1.35
C PRO A 23 -17.77 -6.34 -0.11
N LEU A 24 -18.75 -6.15 -0.95
CA LEU A 24 -18.66 -6.31 -2.39
C LEU A 24 -18.26 -4.97 -3.01
N THR A 25 -16.96 -4.77 -3.12
CA THR A 25 -16.39 -3.55 -3.72
C THR A 25 -16.23 -3.69 -5.23
N LEU A 26 -16.33 -2.57 -5.95
CA LEU A 26 -16.16 -2.56 -7.40
C LEU A 26 -14.79 -3.11 -7.83
N ASN A 27 -13.73 -2.79 -7.10
CA ASN A 27 -12.39 -3.30 -7.39
C ASN A 27 -12.29 -4.82 -7.26
N LEU A 28 -13.03 -5.44 -6.34
CA LEU A 28 -13.12 -6.90 -6.23
C LEU A 28 -13.81 -7.50 -7.46
N LEU A 29 -14.99 -6.99 -7.81
CA LEU A 29 -15.76 -7.46 -8.96
C LEU A 29 -14.96 -7.30 -10.27
N LEU A 30 -14.28 -6.17 -10.41
CA LEU A 30 -13.44 -5.89 -11.56
C LEU A 30 -12.19 -6.80 -11.59
N THR A 31 -11.60 -7.15 -10.43
CA THR A 31 -10.49 -8.11 -10.36
C THR A 31 -10.91 -9.47 -10.89
N VAL A 32 -12.06 -9.98 -10.42
CA VAL A 32 -12.62 -11.25 -10.91
C VAL A 32 -12.87 -11.18 -12.41
N TYR A 33 -13.47 -10.09 -12.89
CA TYR A 33 -13.71 -9.88 -14.32
C TYR A 33 -12.41 -9.92 -15.15
N VAL A 34 -11.34 -9.25 -14.70
CA VAL A 34 -10.05 -9.23 -15.40
C VAL A 34 -9.42 -10.62 -15.47
N VAL A 35 -9.45 -11.37 -14.36
CA VAL A 35 -8.94 -12.74 -14.30
C VAL A 35 -9.68 -13.66 -15.27
N LEU A 36 -11.01 -13.60 -15.26
CA LEU A 36 -11.85 -14.44 -16.14
C LEU A 36 -11.69 -14.08 -17.61
N ARG A 37 -11.53 -12.81 -17.93
CA ARG A 37 -11.39 -12.34 -19.32
C ARG A 37 -10.02 -12.57 -19.92
N HIS A 38 -8.97 -12.61 -19.09
CA HIS A 38 -7.58 -12.64 -19.57
C HIS A 38 -6.73 -13.74 -18.88
N PRO A 39 -7.18 -15.02 -18.86
CA PRO A 39 -6.49 -16.09 -18.13
C PRO A 39 -5.07 -16.33 -18.67
N ASN A 40 -4.88 -16.26 -19.99
CA ASN A 40 -3.57 -16.47 -20.61
C ASN A 40 -2.56 -15.37 -20.27
N GLN A 41 -3.00 -14.13 -20.08
CA GLN A 41 -2.11 -13.01 -19.70
C GLN A 41 -1.67 -13.13 -18.24
N THR A 42 -2.55 -13.61 -17.37
CA THR A 42 -2.22 -13.95 -15.99
C THR A 42 -1.09 -14.97 -15.94
N LEU A 43 -1.22 -16.06 -16.70
CA LEU A 43 -0.20 -17.10 -16.80
C LEU A 43 1.12 -16.56 -17.38
N LEU A 44 1.08 -15.74 -18.42
CA LEU A 44 2.26 -15.15 -19.03
C LEU A 44 3.03 -14.20 -18.09
N LEU A 45 2.34 -13.38 -17.31
CA LEU A 45 2.98 -12.52 -16.30
C LEU A 45 3.67 -13.34 -15.21
N ILE A 46 3.01 -14.40 -14.77
CA ILE A 46 3.55 -15.33 -13.79
C ILE A 46 4.78 -16.05 -14.36
N GLN A 47 4.72 -16.60 -15.57
CA GLN A 47 5.81 -17.38 -16.19
C GLN A 47 7.07 -16.54 -16.46
N ARG A 48 6.94 -15.24 -16.75
CA ARG A 48 8.08 -14.35 -16.99
C ARG A 48 8.97 -14.15 -15.77
N HIS A 49 8.44 -14.32 -14.57
CA HIS A 49 9.13 -14.06 -13.31
C HIS A 49 9.12 -15.30 -12.41
N LYS A 50 9.90 -16.32 -12.79
CA LYS A 50 9.88 -17.66 -12.17
C LYS A 50 9.92 -17.64 -10.63
N ASN A 51 10.79 -16.83 -10.02
CA ASN A 51 10.91 -16.78 -8.57
C ASN A 51 9.63 -16.24 -7.91
N PHE A 52 9.05 -15.17 -8.46
CA PHE A 52 7.77 -14.65 -7.99
C PHE A 52 6.65 -15.66 -8.23
N ALA A 53 6.65 -16.32 -9.41
CA ALA A 53 5.67 -17.33 -9.76
C ALA A 53 5.63 -18.48 -8.76
N ILE A 54 6.80 -19.04 -8.42
CA ILE A 54 6.92 -20.15 -7.45
C ILE A 54 6.35 -19.72 -6.10
N LEU A 55 6.76 -18.56 -5.59
CA LEU A 55 6.28 -18.05 -4.31
C LEU A 55 4.78 -17.78 -4.32
N TYR A 56 4.24 -17.25 -5.42
CA TYR A 56 2.82 -16.99 -5.56
C TYR A 56 2.00 -18.30 -5.65
N VAL A 57 2.47 -19.30 -6.37
CA VAL A 57 1.82 -20.63 -6.43
C VAL A 57 1.84 -21.30 -5.06
N VAL A 58 2.96 -21.24 -4.34
CA VAL A 58 3.05 -21.77 -2.97
C VAL A 58 2.05 -21.04 -2.04
N LEU A 59 1.98 -19.71 -2.13
CA LEU A 59 1.03 -18.91 -1.34
C LEU A 59 -0.42 -19.29 -1.67
N LEU A 60 -0.77 -19.44 -2.95
CA LEU A 60 -2.11 -19.84 -3.37
C LEU A 60 -2.45 -21.24 -2.86
N PHE A 61 -1.54 -22.21 -3.02
CA PHE A 61 -1.76 -23.60 -2.60
C PHE A 61 -2.01 -23.68 -1.10
N PHE A 62 -1.08 -23.17 -0.29
CA PHE A 62 -1.24 -23.21 1.16
C PHE A 62 -2.37 -22.29 1.67
N GLY A 63 -2.60 -21.13 1.05
CA GLY A 63 -3.72 -20.26 1.37
C GLY A 63 -5.08 -20.90 1.09
N ILE A 64 -5.22 -21.67 0.01
CA ILE A 64 -6.44 -22.44 -0.26
C ILE A 64 -6.62 -23.54 0.77
N ILE A 65 -5.58 -24.27 1.15
CA ILE A 65 -5.63 -25.27 2.22
C ILE A 65 -6.09 -24.63 3.53
N THR A 66 -5.54 -23.46 3.88
CA THR A 66 -5.96 -22.69 5.07
C THR A 66 -7.45 -22.39 5.01
N ILE A 67 -7.96 -21.86 3.88
CA ILE A 67 -9.39 -21.56 3.70
C ILE A 67 -10.25 -22.82 3.90
N LEU A 68 -9.86 -23.93 3.25
CA LEU A 68 -10.62 -25.18 3.34
C LEU A 68 -10.64 -25.73 4.77
N THR A 69 -9.51 -25.64 5.48
CA THR A 69 -9.43 -26.08 6.88
C THR A 69 -10.26 -25.17 7.78
N ASP A 70 -10.23 -23.86 7.57
CA ASP A 70 -10.99 -22.90 8.36
C ASP A 70 -12.50 -23.05 8.14
N ILE A 71 -12.95 -23.39 6.92
CA ILE A 71 -14.35 -23.73 6.63
C ILE A 71 -14.81 -24.93 7.49
N THR A 72 -14.00 -25.98 7.59
CA THR A 72 -14.34 -27.17 8.38
C THR A 72 -14.41 -26.87 9.88
N GLN A 73 -13.79 -25.80 10.34
CA GLN A 73 -13.77 -25.34 11.73
C GLN A 73 -14.80 -24.24 12.03
N GLY A 74 -15.69 -23.93 11.07
CA GLY A 74 -16.74 -22.94 11.26
C GLY A 74 -16.27 -21.48 11.25
N ALA A 75 -15.16 -21.19 10.56
CA ALA A 75 -14.67 -19.82 10.41
C ALA A 75 -15.72 -18.89 9.80
N ARG A 76 -15.73 -17.65 10.24
CA ARG A 76 -16.70 -16.65 9.76
C ARG A 76 -16.52 -16.39 8.26
N PRO A 77 -17.59 -16.42 7.45
CA PRO A 77 -17.52 -16.19 5.99
C PRO A 77 -16.79 -14.90 5.60
N TYR A 78 -16.94 -13.84 6.38
CA TYR A 78 -16.23 -12.58 6.20
C TYR A 78 -14.70 -12.73 6.20
N PHE A 79 -14.17 -13.51 7.13
CA PHE A 79 -12.74 -13.74 7.25
C PHE A 79 -12.21 -14.54 6.06
N LEU A 80 -12.89 -15.60 5.68
CA LEU A 80 -12.55 -16.43 4.51
C LEU A 80 -12.55 -15.61 3.21
N ALA A 81 -13.56 -14.76 3.03
CA ALA A 81 -13.61 -13.85 1.90
C ALA A 81 -12.42 -12.88 1.88
N GLN A 82 -12.03 -12.35 3.03
CA GLN A 82 -10.88 -11.46 3.14
C GLN A 82 -9.57 -12.16 2.75
N ILE A 83 -9.35 -13.38 3.21
CA ILE A 83 -8.18 -14.20 2.81
C ILE A 83 -8.19 -14.43 1.31
N LEU A 84 -9.30 -14.89 0.74
CA LEU A 84 -9.42 -15.14 -0.69
C LEU A 84 -9.12 -13.90 -1.52
N ILE A 85 -9.66 -12.74 -1.12
CA ILE A 85 -9.42 -11.47 -1.81
C ILE A 85 -7.94 -11.08 -1.76
N VAL A 86 -7.25 -11.28 -0.62
CA VAL A 86 -5.81 -11.00 -0.51
C VAL A 86 -5.02 -11.88 -1.49
N LEU A 87 -5.39 -13.15 -1.62
CA LEU A 87 -4.72 -14.09 -2.52
C LEU A 87 -4.88 -13.72 -4.01
N ILE A 88 -6.07 -13.24 -4.43
CA ILE A 88 -6.32 -12.89 -5.84
C ILE A 88 -5.93 -11.45 -6.19
N SER A 89 -5.70 -10.58 -5.21
CA SER A 89 -5.41 -9.16 -5.41
C SER A 89 -4.23 -8.87 -6.36
N PRO A 90 -3.14 -9.66 -6.41
CA PRO A 90 -2.06 -9.42 -7.36
C PRO A 90 -2.48 -9.51 -8.82
N ALA A 91 -3.56 -10.24 -9.13
CA ALA A 91 -4.06 -10.40 -10.50
C ALA A 91 -4.54 -9.07 -11.12
N VAL A 92 -4.83 -8.06 -10.33
CA VAL A 92 -5.19 -6.72 -10.80
C VAL A 92 -4.10 -6.08 -11.67
N GLY A 93 -2.85 -6.48 -11.47
CA GLY A 93 -1.72 -6.02 -12.29
C GLY A 93 -1.90 -6.27 -13.79
N ILE A 94 -2.75 -7.23 -14.19
CA ILE A 94 -3.06 -7.50 -15.59
C ILE A 94 -3.70 -6.27 -16.26
N SER A 95 -4.60 -5.56 -15.57
CA SER A 95 -5.21 -4.34 -16.11
C SER A 95 -4.16 -3.26 -16.38
N ALA A 96 -3.19 -3.11 -15.49
CA ALA A 96 -2.10 -2.16 -15.65
C ALA A 96 -1.18 -2.52 -16.82
N SER A 97 -0.95 -3.81 -17.09
CA SER A 97 -0.12 -4.26 -18.24
C SER A 97 -0.71 -3.91 -19.61
N ARG A 98 -2.00 -3.62 -19.67
CA ARG A 98 -2.75 -3.28 -20.90
C ARG A 98 -2.87 -1.78 -21.16
N ILE A 99 -2.39 -0.97 -20.23
CA ILE A 99 -2.47 0.50 -20.30
C ILE A 99 -1.09 1.04 -20.69
N SER A 100 -1.04 2.06 -21.54
CA SER A 100 0.22 2.75 -21.82
C SER A 100 0.72 3.46 -20.54
N SER A 101 2.03 3.50 -20.37
CA SER A 101 2.66 4.19 -19.23
C SER A 101 2.23 5.66 -19.09
N ASP A 102 2.08 6.37 -20.22
CA ASP A 102 1.61 7.77 -20.23
C ASP A 102 0.19 7.88 -19.68
N LEU A 103 -0.72 6.99 -20.10
CA LEU A 103 -2.09 6.96 -19.60
C LEU A 103 -2.14 6.54 -18.12
N PHE A 104 -1.34 5.55 -17.74
CA PHE A 104 -1.25 5.14 -16.34
C PHE A 104 -0.74 6.29 -15.46
N THR A 105 0.27 7.02 -15.90
CA THR A 105 0.79 8.18 -15.17
C THR A 105 -0.28 9.27 -14.99
N LYS A 106 -1.11 9.53 -16.02
CA LYS A 106 -2.25 10.45 -15.91
C LYS A 106 -3.30 9.95 -14.92
N ILE A 107 -3.59 8.65 -14.93
CA ILE A 107 -4.50 8.03 -13.96
C ILE A 107 -3.98 8.22 -12.53
N VAL A 108 -2.70 7.94 -12.28
CA VAL A 108 -2.08 8.15 -10.97
C VAL A 108 -2.17 9.61 -10.52
N ILE A 109 -1.88 10.56 -11.42
CA ILE A 109 -1.98 12.00 -11.12
C ILE A 109 -3.41 12.38 -10.71
N ILE A 110 -4.42 11.94 -11.48
CA ILE A 110 -5.82 12.26 -11.18
C ILE A 110 -6.26 11.58 -9.88
N ALA A 111 -5.92 10.31 -9.69
CA ALA A 111 -6.26 9.55 -8.50
C ALA A 111 -5.66 10.18 -7.23
N ILE A 112 -4.37 10.58 -7.27
CA ILE A 112 -3.71 11.19 -6.10
C ILE A 112 -4.30 12.58 -5.80
N ILE A 113 -4.66 13.37 -6.82
CA ILE A 113 -5.32 14.67 -6.61
C ILE A 113 -6.68 14.47 -5.94
N ILE A 114 -7.52 13.58 -6.45
CA ILE A 114 -8.86 13.33 -5.91
C ILE A 114 -8.78 12.81 -4.48
N THR A 115 -7.99 11.75 -4.25
CA THR A 115 -7.90 11.13 -2.92
C THR A 115 -7.32 12.08 -1.89
N ASN A 116 -6.27 12.83 -2.23
CA ASN A 116 -5.63 13.70 -1.26
C ASN A 116 -6.41 15.00 -1.04
N ALA A 117 -7.03 15.58 -2.08
CA ALA A 117 -7.93 16.72 -1.92
C ALA A 117 -9.14 16.35 -1.03
N TYR A 118 -9.70 15.16 -1.24
CA TYR A 118 -10.77 14.63 -0.39
C TYR A 118 -10.30 14.39 1.04
N GLY A 119 -9.09 13.86 1.23
CA GLY A 119 -8.47 13.70 2.55
C GLY A 119 -8.24 15.03 3.27
N VAL A 120 -7.78 16.05 2.55
CA VAL A 120 -7.66 17.43 3.09
C VAL A 120 -9.03 17.98 3.47
N ALA A 121 -10.05 17.80 2.64
CA ALA A 121 -11.42 18.20 2.98
C ALA A 121 -11.93 17.48 4.23
N GLN A 122 -11.67 16.17 4.39
CA GLN A 122 -12.00 15.41 5.59
C GLN A 122 -11.33 15.96 6.86
N TYR A 123 -10.11 16.47 6.74
CA TYR A 123 -9.39 17.06 7.86
C TYR A 123 -10.09 18.32 8.40
N PHE A 124 -10.62 19.18 7.51
CA PHE A 124 -11.25 20.43 7.91
C PHE A 124 -12.74 20.30 8.23
N ILE A 125 -13.46 19.43 7.53
CA ILE A 125 -14.93 19.31 7.62
C ILE A 125 -15.33 18.15 8.54
N GLY A 126 -14.51 17.09 8.56
CA GLY A 126 -14.77 15.85 9.28
C GLY A 126 -15.04 14.67 8.36
N ILE A 127 -14.69 13.46 8.81
CA ILE A 127 -14.81 12.23 8.01
C ILE A 127 -16.28 11.87 7.80
N SER A 128 -17.09 11.95 8.84
CA SER A 128 -18.51 11.58 8.81
C SER A 128 -19.34 12.51 7.92
N GLN A 129 -19.06 13.82 7.98
CA GLN A 129 -19.80 14.83 7.23
C GLN A 129 -19.57 14.72 5.72
N LEU A 130 -18.38 14.28 5.31
CA LEU A 130 -18.02 14.10 3.89
C LEU A 130 -18.23 12.69 3.39
N ALA A 131 -18.64 11.75 4.24
CA ALA A 131 -18.79 10.37 3.86
C ALA A 131 -19.91 10.18 2.81
N ILE A 132 -19.58 9.61 1.66
CA ILE A 132 -20.51 9.31 0.57
C ILE A 132 -20.72 7.79 0.52
N PRO A 133 -21.90 7.29 0.97
CA PRO A 133 -22.20 5.86 0.97
C PRO A 133 -22.05 5.23 -0.42
N GLY A 134 -21.42 4.08 -0.49
CA GLY A 134 -21.19 3.35 -1.74
C GLY A 134 -20.07 3.91 -2.63
N VAL A 135 -19.49 5.05 -2.30
CA VAL A 135 -18.38 5.69 -3.06
C VAL A 135 -17.12 5.80 -2.23
N THR A 136 -17.17 6.55 -1.11
CA THR A 136 -16.00 6.76 -0.25
C THR A 136 -15.93 5.77 0.91
N TYR A 137 -17.03 5.08 1.17
CA TYR A 137 -17.08 3.88 2.01
C TYR A 137 -18.17 2.94 1.51
N THR A 138 -18.07 1.65 1.87
CA THR A 138 -18.99 0.62 1.41
C THR A 138 -20.38 0.86 2.01
N TYR A 139 -21.42 0.97 1.17
CA TYR A 139 -22.80 1.14 1.60
C TYR A 139 -23.23 -0.03 2.49
N GLY A 140 -23.95 0.24 3.57
CA GLY A 140 -24.36 -0.78 4.57
C GLY A 140 -23.29 -1.09 5.62
N GLN A 141 -22.08 -0.55 5.52
CA GLN A 141 -21.09 -0.64 6.57
C GLN A 141 -21.41 0.40 7.66
N ASP A 142 -21.42 -0.03 8.92
CA ASP A 142 -21.54 0.90 10.03
C ASP A 142 -20.24 1.71 10.15
N PHE A 143 -20.30 2.94 9.65
CA PHE A 143 -19.17 3.82 9.53
C PHE A 143 -18.90 4.58 10.84
N LEU A 144 -19.97 4.86 11.59
CA LEU A 144 -19.90 5.70 12.80
C LEU A 144 -19.29 4.94 13.99
N ASN A 145 -19.47 3.63 14.05
CA ASN A 145 -18.97 2.78 15.14
C ASN A 145 -17.54 2.27 14.91
N LYS A 146 -16.90 2.57 13.77
CA LYS A 146 -15.49 2.25 13.58
C LYS A 146 -14.60 3.38 14.07
N ALA A 147 -14.03 3.21 15.24
CA ALA A 147 -13.03 4.08 15.85
C ALA A 147 -11.69 4.19 15.05
N ILE A 148 -11.73 4.02 13.72
CA ILE A 148 -10.54 4.08 12.87
C ILE A 148 -10.28 5.54 12.51
N GLY A 149 -9.42 6.17 13.29
CA GLY A 149 -8.99 7.53 13.05
C GLY A 149 -9.99 8.59 13.52
N TRP A 150 -11.02 8.21 14.24
CA TRP A 150 -12.02 9.09 14.78
C TRP A 150 -11.84 9.25 16.31
N ASN A 151 -11.85 10.47 16.80
CA ASN A 151 -12.01 10.75 18.22
C ASN A 151 -13.44 11.18 18.46
N ALA A 152 -14.24 10.32 19.09
CA ALA A 152 -15.65 10.56 19.36
C ALA A 152 -15.87 11.78 20.30
N GLU A 153 -14.92 12.04 21.22
CA GLU A 153 -15.03 13.13 22.18
C GLU A 153 -14.79 14.50 21.53
N THR A 154 -13.85 14.57 20.58
CA THR A 154 -13.46 15.84 19.94
C THR A 154 -14.09 16.05 18.58
N ASN A 155 -14.80 15.06 18.04
CA ASN A 155 -15.35 15.04 16.68
C ASN A 155 -14.28 15.32 15.59
N THR A 156 -13.02 15.07 15.91
CA THR A 156 -11.87 15.32 15.03
C THR A 156 -11.26 14.02 14.56
N ALA A 157 -10.84 13.99 13.30
CA ALA A 157 -10.17 12.83 12.74
C ALA A 157 -8.73 12.76 13.26
N GLU A 158 -8.42 11.74 14.03
CA GLU A 158 -7.04 11.49 14.44
C GLU A 158 -6.15 10.99 13.28
N LYS A 159 -6.72 10.23 12.34
CA LYS A 159 -6.07 9.75 11.11
C LYS A 159 -7.01 10.00 9.95
N ILE A 160 -6.55 10.69 8.94
CA ILE A 160 -7.32 10.86 7.71
C ILE A 160 -7.30 9.54 6.93
N VAL A 161 -8.46 9.09 6.53
CA VAL A 161 -8.64 7.83 5.78
C VAL A 161 -8.87 8.07 4.28
N SER A 162 -9.31 9.26 3.90
CA SER A 162 -9.72 9.59 2.54
C SER A 162 -10.77 8.59 2.01
N THR A 163 -10.59 8.08 0.82
CA THR A 163 -11.42 7.04 0.21
C THR A 163 -10.99 5.61 0.59
N TYR A 164 -9.99 5.46 1.46
CA TYR A 164 -9.42 4.18 1.90
C TYR A 164 -10.03 3.68 3.21
N GLN A 165 -9.75 2.43 3.56
CA GLN A 165 -10.28 1.79 4.78
C GLN A 165 -9.66 2.36 6.06
N THR A 166 -8.38 2.72 5.99
CA THR A 166 -7.60 3.18 7.14
C THR A 166 -6.62 4.26 6.69
N GLY A 167 -6.15 5.08 7.64
CA GLY A 167 -5.05 6.01 7.37
C GLY A 167 -3.78 5.30 6.89
N ASN A 168 -3.53 4.07 7.35
CA ASN A 168 -2.40 3.27 6.89
C ASN A 168 -2.51 2.96 5.38
N SER A 169 -3.68 2.52 4.91
CA SER A 169 -3.92 2.25 3.49
C SER A 169 -3.84 3.50 2.63
N PHE A 170 -4.36 4.63 3.12
CA PHE A 170 -4.22 5.92 2.46
C PHE A 170 -2.76 6.36 2.36
N GLY A 171 -1.98 6.20 3.44
CA GLY A 171 -0.53 6.46 3.44
C GLY A 171 0.24 5.57 2.47
N ILE A 172 -0.09 4.28 2.38
CA ILE A 172 0.50 3.33 1.43
C ILE A 172 0.27 3.78 -0.01
N PHE A 173 -0.98 4.14 -0.37
CA PHE A 173 -1.28 4.65 -1.70
C PHE A 173 -0.51 5.93 -2.01
N SER A 174 -0.46 6.88 -1.06
CA SER A 174 0.29 8.14 -1.23
C SER A 174 1.79 7.87 -1.46
N VAL A 175 2.41 6.99 -0.68
CA VAL A 175 3.83 6.63 -0.82
C VAL A 175 4.11 5.97 -2.17
N LEU A 176 3.32 5.00 -2.60
CA LEU A 176 3.49 4.34 -3.91
C LEU A 176 3.32 5.33 -5.06
N SER A 177 2.31 6.20 -4.98
CA SER A 177 2.04 7.21 -6.00
C SER A 177 3.14 8.26 -6.08
N ILE A 178 3.62 8.78 -4.95
CA ILE A 178 4.74 9.72 -4.89
C ILE A 178 5.99 9.06 -5.47
N SER A 179 6.33 7.84 -5.03
CA SER A 179 7.50 7.09 -5.49
C SER A 179 7.47 6.86 -7.00
N TYR A 180 6.31 6.56 -7.56
CA TYR A 180 6.11 6.41 -9.00
C TYR A 180 6.29 7.75 -9.73
N LEU A 181 5.61 8.80 -9.28
CA LEU A 181 5.67 10.11 -9.91
C LEU A 181 7.05 10.78 -9.82
N LEU A 182 7.89 10.42 -8.87
CA LEU A 182 9.27 10.93 -8.80
C LEU A 182 10.12 10.46 -9.98
N SER A 183 9.94 9.25 -10.48
CA SER A 183 10.72 8.69 -11.59
C SER A 183 10.04 8.81 -12.96
N HIS A 184 8.71 8.85 -13.01
CA HIS A 184 7.96 8.87 -14.26
C HIS A 184 7.53 10.29 -14.63
N ARG A 185 7.97 10.74 -15.82
CA ARG A 185 7.71 12.09 -16.33
C ARG A 185 6.86 12.02 -17.60
N LEU A 186 5.81 12.83 -17.66
CA LEU A 186 5.02 13.02 -18.86
C LEU A 186 5.73 13.95 -19.85
N ARG A 187 5.59 13.65 -21.13
CA ARG A 187 6.15 14.48 -22.21
C ARG A 187 5.40 15.81 -22.38
N SER A 188 4.11 15.84 -22.10
CA SER A 188 3.28 17.04 -22.22
C SER A 188 3.61 18.09 -21.19
N SER A 189 3.81 19.33 -21.62
CA SER A 189 4.11 20.47 -20.76
C SER A 189 3.01 20.75 -19.73
N SER A 190 1.74 20.71 -20.14
CA SER A 190 0.59 20.97 -19.26
C SER A 190 0.54 19.97 -18.10
N TRP A 191 0.73 18.69 -18.39
CA TRP A 191 0.73 17.61 -17.39
C TRP A 191 1.93 17.67 -16.43
N LYS A 192 3.00 18.36 -16.80
CA LYS A 192 4.13 18.58 -15.92
C LYS A 192 3.74 19.40 -14.69
N TYR A 193 2.98 20.48 -14.85
CA TYR A 193 2.49 21.28 -13.73
C TYR A 193 1.47 20.52 -12.88
N VAL A 194 0.55 19.82 -13.50
CA VAL A 194 -0.45 18.99 -12.79
C VAL A 194 0.23 17.91 -11.95
N ARG A 195 1.33 17.32 -12.47
CA ARG A 195 2.15 16.37 -11.71
C ARG A 195 2.78 16.99 -10.46
N TYR A 196 3.27 18.22 -10.51
CA TYR A 196 3.79 18.90 -9.32
C TYR A 196 2.70 19.15 -8.28
N ILE A 197 1.51 19.57 -8.70
CA ILE A 197 0.35 19.71 -7.84
C ILE A 197 0.01 18.36 -7.18
N ALA A 198 -0.01 17.28 -7.96
CA ALA A 198 -0.25 15.94 -7.46
C ALA A 198 0.79 15.50 -6.42
N LEU A 199 2.09 15.80 -6.66
CA LEU A 199 3.15 15.50 -5.69
C LEU A 199 2.99 16.29 -4.39
N ILE A 200 2.65 17.57 -4.46
CA ILE A 200 2.43 18.42 -3.27
C ILE A 200 1.22 17.89 -2.48
N LEU A 201 0.08 17.69 -3.14
CA LEU A 201 -1.12 17.14 -2.50
C LEU A 201 -0.87 15.74 -1.94
N GLY A 202 -0.15 14.89 -2.68
CA GLY A 202 0.22 13.56 -2.23
C GLY A 202 1.06 13.58 -0.95
N PHE A 203 2.00 14.53 -0.87
CA PHE A 203 2.81 14.72 0.34
C PHE A 203 1.98 15.23 1.52
N VAL A 204 1.06 16.18 1.28
CA VAL A 204 0.12 16.65 2.31
C VAL A 204 -0.73 15.50 2.83
N GLY A 205 -1.35 14.70 1.95
CA GLY A 205 -2.14 13.55 2.36
C GLY A 205 -1.33 12.48 3.10
N PHE A 206 -0.09 12.25 2.64
CA PHE A 206 0.85 11.38 3.35
C PHE A 206 1.11 11.86 4.78
N LEU A 207 1.23 13.16 5.03
CA LEU A 207 1.38 13.71 6.38
C LEU A 207 0.09 13.52 7.19
N LEU A 208 -1.07 13.76 6.59
CA LEU A 208 -2.37 13.66 7.25
C LEU A 208 -2.80 12.21 7.55
N CYS A 209 -2.25 11.21 6.87
CA CYS A 209 -2.62 9.81 7.09
C CYS A 209 -2.32 9.31 8.52
N GLY A 210 -1.42 9.97 9.26
CA GLY A 210 -1.07 9.68 10.64
C GLY A 210 -0.55 8.27 10.90
N SER A 211 -0.02 7.58 9.88
CA SER A 211 0.47 6.21 9.96
C SER A 211 1.99 6.16 10.13
N ARG A 212 2.44 5.92 11.35
CA ARG A 212 3.88 5.81 11.68
C ARG A 212 4.57 4.68 10.93
N SER A 213 3.89 3.55 10.74
CA SER A 213 4.42 2.36 10.07
C SER A 213 4.86 2.62 8.63
N ILE A 214 4.23 3.57 7.92
CA ILE A 214 4.59 3.95 6.56
C ILE A 214 5.35 5.28 6.51
N GLN A 215 5.08 6.21 7.44
CA GLN A 215 5.72 7.53 7.47
C GLN A 215 7.21 7.43 7.80
N ILE A 216 7.58 6.66 8.82
CA ILE A 216 8.97 6.55 9.25
C ILE A 216 9.87 5.99 8.14
N PRO A 217 9.58 4.83 7.51
CA PRO A 217 10.40 4.32 6.41
C PRO A 217 10.49 5.28 5.23
N PHE A 218 9.40 5.97 4.91
CA PHE A 218 9.38 6.87 3.77
C PHE A 218 10.16 8.17 4.04
N PHE A 219 10.12 8.71 5.25
CA PHE A 219 10.98 9.84 5.62
C PHE A 219 12.45 9.49 5.58
N LEU A 220 12.85 8.30 6.05
CA LEU A 220 14.22 7.82 5.93
C LEU A 220 14.64 7.72 4.46
N PHE A 221 13.76 7.23 3.60
CA PHE A 221 14.02 7.20 2.16
C PHE A 221 14.18 8.60 1.56
N LEU A 222 13.27 9.51 1.86
CA LEU A 222 13.37 10.91 1.38
C LEU A 222 14.66 11.58 1.86
N PHE A 223 15.09 11.30 3.08
CA PHE A 223 16.34 11.79 3.62
C PHE A 223 17.56 11.25 2.85
N VAL A 224 17.57 9.96 2.53
CA VAL A 224 18.63 9.36 1.70
C VAL A 224 18.63 9.97 0.30
N LEU A 225 17.47 10.18 -0.33
CA LEU A 225 17.37 10.86 -1.63
C LEU A 225 17.89 12.29 -1.55
N LEU A 226 17.57 13.00 -0.49
CA LEU A 226 18.06 14.38 -0.29
C LEU A 226 19.58 14.41 -0.20
N ILE A 227 20.20 13.51 0.57
CA ILE A 227 21.65 13.39 0.65
C ILE A 227 22.26 13.09 -0.73
N GLN A 228 21.68 12.15 -1.48
CA GLN A 228 22.14 11.82 -2.82
C GLN A 228 22.03 13.02 -3.77
N PHE A 229 20.92 13.74 -3.72
CA PHE A 229 20.71 14.96 -4.50
C PHE A 229 21.74 16.03 -4.17
N ILE A 230 21.98 16.30 -2.88
CA ILE A 230 23.00 17.29 -2.44
C ILE A 230 24.40 16.90 -2.93
N ARG A 231 24.74 15.61 -2.90
CA ARG A 231 26.04 15.12 -3.41
C ARG A 231 26.22 15.32 -4.91
N GLN A 232 25.14 15.31 -5.68
CA GLN A 232 25.16 15.51 -7.13
C GLN A 232 25.29 17.00 -7.53
N ILE A 233 25.00 17.93 -6.62
CA ILE A 233 25.12 19.38 -6.88
C ILE A 233 26.59 19.78 -6.91
N PRO A 234 27.05 20.55 -7.94
CA PRO A 234 28.41 21.08 -7.96
C PRO A 234 28.72 21.86 -6.69
N PRO A 235 29.95 21.73 -6.13
CA PRO A 235 30.31 22.36 -4.85
C PRO A 235 30.01 23.87 -4.76
N ARG A 236 30.20 24.61 -5.87
CA ARG A 236 29.92 26.05 -5.95
C ARG A 236 28.44 26.42 -5.74
N ARG A 237 27.49 25.49 -6.07
CA ARG A 237 26.05 25.74 -5.95
C ARG A 237 25.45 25.09 -4.71
N ARG A 238 26.19 24.21 -4.02
CA ARG A 238 25.66 23.50 -2.83
C ARG A 238 25.19 24.45 -1.74
N GLY A 239 26.00 25.49 -1.43
CA GLY A 239 25.64 26.48 -0.41
C GLY A 239 24.33 27.21 -0.72
N ILE A 240 24.15 27.69 -1.93
CA ILE A 240 22.94 28.42 -2.37
C ILE A 240 21.74 27.49 -2.38
N THR A 241 21.91 26.26 -2.85
CA THR A 241 20.80 25.26 -2.88
C THR A 241 20.39 24.83 -1.46
N LEU A 242 21.35 24.66 -0.56
CA LEU A 242 21.10 24.34 0.85
C LEU A 242 20.42 25.51 1.56
N LEU A 243 20.85 26.74 1.32
CA LEU A 243 20.22 27.96 1.86
C LEU A 243 18.78 28.10 1.32
N GLY A 244 18.59 28.01 0.00
CA GLY A 244 17.28 28.11 -0.62
C GLY A 244 16.34 26.98 -0.17
N GLY A 245 16.83 25.75 -0.12
CA GLY A 245 16.07 24.61 0.42
C GLY A 245 15.77 24.77 1.91
N GLY A 246 16.74 25.24 2.70
CA GLY A 246 16.56 25.56 4.12
C GLY A 246 15.50 26.63 4.35
N VAL A 247 15.50 27.70 3.57
CA VAL A 247 14.47 28.75 3.63
C VAL A 247 13.08 28.17 3.32
N VAL A 248 12.94 27.36 2.28
CA VAL A 248 11.66 26.71 1.92
C VAL A 248 11.18 25.79 3.05
N VAL A 249 12.09 25.01 3.67
CA VAL A 249 11.76 24.17 4.82
C VAL A 249 11.34 25.01 6.03
N VAL A 250 12.08 26.08 6.34
CA VAL A 250 11.75 26.98 7.46
C VAL A 250 10.41 27.66 7.23
N VAL A 251 10.16 28.21 6.03
CA VAL A 251 8.88 28.82 5.67
C VAL A 251 7.75 27.80 5.74
N GLY A 252 7.97 26.57 5.25
CA GLY A 252 7.03 25.48 5.36
C GLY A 252 6.72 25.10 6.83
N VAL A 253 7.76 25.00 7.66
CA VAL A 253 7.60 24.71 9.11
C VAL A 253 6.92 25.86 9.82
N VAL A 254 7.25 27.12 9.50
CA VAL A 254 6.57 28.30 10.10
C VAL A 254 5.13 28.40 9.65
N ALA A 255 4.82 28.14 8.37
CA ALA A 255 3.45 28.11 7.88
C ALA A 255 2.63 26.97 8.51
N LEU A 256 3.23 25.80 8.70
CA LEU A 256 2.64 24.71 9.45
C LEU A 256 2.55 25.03 10.95
N ALA A 257 3.54 25.72 11.54
CA ALA A 257 3.54 26.12 12.94
C ALA A 257 2.47 27.16 13.26
N ALA A 258 2.10 27.98 12.30
CA ALA A 258 0.91 28.86 12.41
C ALA A 258 -0.39 28.05 12.59
N GLN A 259 -0.40 26.79 12.10
CA GLN A 259 -1.42 25.78 12.34
C GLN A 259 -1.00 24.88 13.52
N ARG A 260 -0.97 25.43 14.76
CA ARG A 260 -0.49 24.72 15.97
C ARG A 260 -1.07 23.31 16.12
N THR A 261 -2.32 23.12 15.74
CA THR A 261 -3.04 21.85 15.85
C THR A 261 -2.43 20.74 14.97
N ILE A 262 -2.01 21.05 13.73
CA ILE A 262 -1.42 20.06 12.82
C ILE A 262 -0.05 19.61 13.32
N ILE A 263 0.78 20.55 13.74
CA ILE A 263 2.14 20.22 14.23
C ILE A 263 2.08 19.50 15.56
N SER A 264 1.23 19.92 16.51
CA SER A 264 1.11 19.21 17.78
C SER A 264 0.63 17.78 17.56
N GLN A 265 -0.38 17.56 16.75
CA GLN A 265 -0.85 16.20 16.41
C GLN A 265 0.24 15.36 15.73
N PHE A 266 0.96 15.94 14.78
CA PHE A 266 2.05 15.24 14.10
C PHE A 266 3.21 14.94 15.06
N THR A 267 3.65 15.93 15.84
CA THR A 267 4.78 15.79 16.79
C THR A 267 4.42 14.84 17.94
N ASP A 268 3.23 14.96 18.48
CA ASP A 268 2.75 14.09 19.56
C ASP A 268 2.65 12.64 19.11
N ARG A 269 2.21 12.39 17.90
CA ARG A 269 2.11 11.04 17.35
C ARG A 269 3.45 10.47 16.93
N LEU A 270 4.23 11.20 16.15
CA LEU A 270 5.48 10.68 15.58
C LEU A 270 6.60 10.61 16.61
N ILE A 271 6.70 11.60 17.48
CA ILE A 271 7.79 11.71 18.45
C ILE A 271 7.36 11.23 19.82
N LYS A 272 6.41 11.90 20.48
CA LYS A 272 6.04 11.58 21.85
C LYS A 272 5.50 10.15 21.98
N GLN A 273 4.48 9.78 21.20
CA GLN A 273 3.92 8.41 21.27
C GLN A 273 4.88 7.32 20.82
N THR A 274 5.87 7.62 19.97
CA THR A 274 6.87 6.65 19.56
C THR A 274 7.95 6.48 20.64
N LEU A 275 8.40 7.57 21.25
CA LEU A 275 9.43 7.54 22.29
C LEU A 275 8.90 7.18 23.69
N SER A 276 7.65 7.57 24.00
CA SER A 276 7.05 7.32 25.32
C SER A 276 6.38 5.96 25.46
N SER A 277 6.20 5.22 24.36
CA SER A 277 5.59 3.88 24.40
C SER A 277 6.68 2.79 24.24
N PRO A 278 7.25 2.27 25.34
CA PRO A 278 8.25 1.20 25.28
C PRO A 278 7.69 -0.10 24.69
N THR A 279 6.36 -0.23 24.68
CA THR A 279 5.65 -1.42 24.14
C THR A 279 5.14 -1.24 22.72
N GLY A 280 5.53 -0.16 22.00
CA GLY A 280 5.04 0.09 20.65
C GLY A 280 3.51 0.11 20.54
N ASN A 281 2.80 0.74 21.49
CA ASN A 281 1.34 0.73 21.65
C ASN A 281 0.77 -0.68 21.92
N GLY A 282 1.45 -1.47 22.72
CA GLY A 282 1.04 -2.83 23.11
C GLY A 282 1.41 -3.91 22.09
N ARG A 283 2.07 -3.57 20.96
CA ARG A 283 2.45 -4.56 19.92
C ARG A 283 3.46 -5.59 20.43
N THR A 284 4.44 -5.16 21.20
CA THR A 284 5.43 -6.08 21.82
C THR A 284 4.78 -7.05 22.80
N ILE A 285 3.77 -6.60 23.55
CA ILE A 285 2.99 -7.46 24.45
C ILE A 285 2.20 -8.49 23.63
N GLN A 286 1.56 -8.05 22.55
CA GLN A 286 0.81 -8.94 21.65
C GLN A 286 1.73 -9.97 20.98
N TRP A 287 2.93 -9.57 20.58
CA TRP A 287 3.92 -10.47 19.98
C TRP A 287 4.44 -11.47 21.00
N ALA A 288 4.73 -11.04 22.24
CA ALA A 288 5.12 -11.93 23.32
C ALA A 288 4.03 -12.97 23.60
N HIS A 289 2.77 -12.52 23.74
CA HIS A 289 1.64 -13.43 23.92
C HIS A 289 1.51 -14.46 22.78
N ASN A 290 1.71 -14.05 21.52
CA ASN A 290 1.70 -14.99 20.39
C ASN A 290 2.82 -16.03 20.48
N ILE A 291 4.01 -15.63 20.96
CA ILE A 291 5.13 -16.56 21.18
C ILE A 291 4.79 -17.54 22.29
N ASP A 292 4.21 -17.06 23.39
CA ASP A 292 3.80 -17.90 24.52
C ASP A 292 2.78 -18.95 24.06
N VAL A 293 1.73 -18.53 23.33
CA VAL A 293 0.72 -19.44 22.77
C VAL A 293 1.35 -20.50 21.85
N ILE A 294 2.30 -20.11 21.00
CA ILE A 294 2.98 -21.05 20.09
C ILE A 294 3.87 -22.02 20.89
N SER A 295 4.51 -21.56 21.95
CA SER A 295 5.39 -22.39 22.78
C SER A 295 4.65 -23.46 23.60
N GLU A 296 3.36 -23.23 23.87
CA GLU A 296 2.48 -24.16 24.60
C GLU A 296 1.81 -25.21 23.68
N MET A 297 1.95 -25.08 22.35
CA MET A 297 1.35 -26.01 21.39
C MET A 297 1.98 -27.41 21.47
N ASN A 298 1.14 -28.44 21.39
CA ASN A 298 1.63 -29.80 21.19
C ASN A 298 2.20 -30.01 19.77
N GLY A 299 2.89 -31.12 19.51
CA GLY A 299 3.58 -31.35 18.24
C GLY A 299 2.68 -31.31 17.00
N THR A 300 1.43 -31.79 17.09
CA THR A 300 0.45 -31.76 16.00
C THR A 300 -0.09 -30.35 15.74
N GLU A 301 -0.37 -29.61 16.78
CA GLU A 301 -0.79 -28.20 16.69
C GLU A 301 0.33 -27.33 16.12
N LEU A 302 1.55 -27.53 16.57
CA LEU A 302 2.73 -26.82 16.06
C LEU A 302 2.95 -27.12 14.57
N LEU A 303 2.84 -28.40 14.17
CA LEU A 303 2.97 -28.78 12.77
C LEU A 303 1.89 -28.10 11.91
N ARG A 304 0.65 -28.08 12.38
CA ARG A 304 -0.43 -27.38 11.74
C ARG A 304 -0.17 -25.89 11.64
N GLN A 305 0.27 -25.23 12.73
CA GLN A 305 0.62 -23.82 12.76
C GLN A 305 1.72 -23.48 11.73
N ILE A 306 2.73 -24.34 11.60
CA ILE A 306 3.81 -24.16 10.61
C ILE A 306 3.26 -24.27 9.18
N LEU A 307 2.39 -25.23 8.89
CA LEU A 307 1.93 -25.49 7.53
C LEU A 307 0.83 -24.51 7.08
N ILE A 308 -0.21 -24.31 7.86
CA ILE A 308 -1.46 -23.64 7.43
C ILE A 308 -1.97 -22.57 8.39
N GLY A 309 -1.31 -22.35 9.52
CA GLY A 309 -1.76 -21.39 10.51
C GLY A 309 -2.78 -21.95 11.48
N GLN A 310 -3.30 -21.09 12.33
CA GLN A 310 -4.31 -21.42 13.34
C GLN A 310 -5.72 -21.07 12.86
N ASP A 311 -6.70 -21.68 13.56
CA ASP A 311 -8.09 -21.27 13.47
C ASP A 311 -8.22 -19.76 13.76
N PRO A 312 -8.86 -19.01 12.85
CA PRO A 312 -9.08 -17.58 13.03
C PRO A 312 -9.98 -17.23 14.22
N ASN A 313 -10.71 -18.20 14.77
CA ASN A 313 -11.52 -18.03 15.99
C ASN A 313 -10.65 -18.08 17.27
N VAL A 314 -9.47 -18.68 17.22
CA VAL A 314 -8.47 -18.56 18.28
C VAL A 314 -7.89 -17.17 18.17
N ALA A 315 -8.31 -16.28 19.06
CA ALA A 315 -7.94 -14.88 19.06
C ALA A 315 -6.44 -14.69 19.39
N ILE A 316 -5.58 -15.03 18.43
CA ILE A 316 -4.21 -14.54 18.48
C ILE A 316 -4.29 -13.08 18.05
N GLY A 317 -4.23 -12.23 19.06
CA GLY A 317 -4.13 -10.78 18.89
C GLY A 317 -2.86 -10.45 18.13
N GLY A 318 -2.75 -9.24 17.68
CA GLY A 318 -1.50 -8.72 17.12
C GLY A 318 -1.67 -8.14 15.73
N GLU A 319 -0.60 -7.51 15.30
CA GLU A 319 -0.50 -6.82 14.02
C GLU A 319 0.78 -7.26 13.31
N GLY A 320 0.82 -7.06 12.01
CA GLY A 320 2.02 -7.27 11.21
C GLY A 320 2.34 -8.73 10.91
N LEU A 321 3.63 -9.00 10.75
CA LEU A 321 4.16 -10.31 10.38
C LEU A 321 3.72 -11.44 11.32
N PRO A 322 3.74 -11.28 12.66
CA PRO A 322 3.26 -12.33 13.56
C PRO A 322 1.80 -12.70 13.30
N LYS A 323 0.94 -11.72 13.04
CA LYS A 323 -0.46 -11.98 12.70
C LYS A 323 -0.60 -12.75 11.39
N PHE A 324 0.17 -12.38 10.36
CA PHE A 324 0.16 -13.10 9.10
C PHE A 324 0.58 -14.56 9.30
N PHE A 325 1.65 -14.78 10.05
CA PHE A 325 2.12 -16.12 10.41
C PHE A 325 1.05 -16.92 11.17
N CYS A 326 0.37 -16.32 12.11
CA CYS A 326 -0.69 -17.01 12.85
C CYS A 326 -1.86 -17.41 11.94
N ILE A 327 -2.24 -16.57 10.98
CA ILE A 327 -3.37 -16.84 10.08
C ILE A 327 -3.00 -17.87 9.01
N PHE A 328 -1.84 -17.73 8.38
CA PHE A 328 -1.49 -18.44 7.15
C PHE A 328 -0.39 -19.51 7.31
N GLY A 329 0.23 -19.59 8.50
CA GLY A 329 1.38 -20.44 8.75
C GLY A 329 2.70 -19.87 8.20
N LEU A 330 3.80 -20.58 8.50
CA LEU A 330 5.15 -20.16 8.15
C LEU A 330 5.38 -20.19 6.62
N ILE A 331 4.91 -21.24 5.96
CA ILE A 331 5.14 -21.44 4.52
C ILE A 331 4.51 -20.30 3.72
N SER A 332 3.24 -19.99 3.98
CA SER A 332 2.55 -18.86 3.32
C SER A 332 3.17 -17.51 3.70
N THR A 333 3.64 -17.36 4.93
CA THR A 333 4.31 -16.13 5.39
C THR A 333 5.59 -15.90 4.59
N VAL A 334 6.45 -16.90 4.49
CA VAL A 334 7.69 -16.83 3.70
C VAL A 334 7.38 -16.59 2.23
N ALA A 335 6.35 -17.23 1.69
CA ALA A 335 5.94 -17.06 0.29
C ALA A 335 5.41 -15.65 0.02
N PHE A 336 4.57 -15.09 0.89
CA PHE A 336 4.00 -13.75 0.73
C PHE A 336 5.08 -12.65 0.85
N PHE A 337 5.82 -12.63 1.95
CA PHE A 337 6.85 -11.62 2.18
C PHE A 337 8.02 -11.78 1.20
N GLY A 338 8.43 -13.00 0.89
CA GLY A 338 9.41 -13.31 -0.15
C GLY A 338 8.94 -12.87 -1.55
N GLY A 339 7.64 -13.02 -1.85
CA GLY A 339 7.00 -12.51 -3.05
C GLY A 339 7.14 -10.99 -3.19
N ILE A 340 6.86 -10.24 -2.12
CA ILE A 340 7.04 -8.78 -2.12
C ILE A 340 8.51 -8.40 -2.32
N ILE A 341 9.46 -9.06 -1.65
CA ILE A 341 10.90 -8.84 -1.85
C ILE A 341 11.29 -9.14 -3.29
N SER A 342 10.76 -10.21 -3.89
CA SER A 342 10.99 -10.51 -5.31
C SER A 342 10.50 -9.38 -6.21
N VAL A 343 9.32 -8.80 -5.95
CA VAL A 343 8.79 -7.64 -6.68
C VAL A 343 9.69 -6.42 -6.50
N VAL A 344 10.14 -6.12 -5.28
CA VAL A 344 11.11 -5.05 -5.00
C VAL A 344 12.36 -5.22 -5.86
N ARG A 345 12.95 -6.43 -5.87
CA ARG A 345 14.14 -6.74 -6.66
C ARG A 345 13.91 -6.56 -8.16
N MET A 346 12.77 -7.01 -8.68
CA MET A 346 12.41 -6.85 -10.08
C MET A 346 12.28 -5.38 -10.47
N CYS A 347 11.57 -4.58 -9.68
CA CYS A 347 11.43 -3.14 -9.89
C CYS A 347 12.78 -2.42 -9.75
N TRP A 348 13.64 -2.82 -8.81
CA TRP A 348 14.97 -2.22 -8.61
C TRP A 348 15.85 -2.29 -9.86
N HIS A 349 15.79 -3.41 -10.59
CA HIS A 349 16.56 -3.63 -11.81
C HIS A 349 15.86 -3.14 -13.08
N SER A 350 14.67 -2.54 -12.95
CA SER A 350 13.91 -2.03 -14.07
C SER A 350 14.27 -0.57 -14.37
N TYR A 351 14.10 -0.18 -15.62
CA TYR A 351 14.25 1.21 -16.05
C TYR A 351 13.26 2.09 -15.26
N ASN A 352 13.76 3.17 -14.66
CA ASN A 352 12.98 4.08 -13.79
C ASN A 352 12.26 3.39 -12.58
N GLY A 353 12.56 2.13 -12.27
CA GLY A 353 11.84 1.37 -11.24
C GLY A 353 12.36 1.53 -9.81
N ARG A 354 13.55 2.12 -9.60
CA ARG A 354 14.21 2.18 -8.28
C ARG A 354 13.38 2.90 -7.22
N THR A 355 12.77 4.04 -7.56
CA THR A 355 11.94 4.79 -6.61
C THR A 355 10.67 4.02 -6.24
N VAL A 356 10.06 3.33 -7.22
CA VAL A 356 8.91 2.46 -6.99
C VAL A 356 9.29 1.27 -6.12
N ALA A 357 10.46 0.65 -6.37
CA ALA A 357 11.00 -0.44 -5.54
C ALA A 357 11.14 -0.01 -4.08
N ILE A 358 11.62 1.20 -3.84
CA ILE A 358 11.74 1.75 -2.48
C ILE A 358 10.36 2.06 -1.89
N GLY A 359 9.42 2.59 -2.67
CA GLY A 359 8.03 2.74 -2.22
C GLY A 359 7.43 1.41 -1.77
N ILE A 360 7.62 0.34 -2.57
CA ILE A 360 7.17 -1.02 -2.20
C ILE A 360 7.92 -1.54 -0.97
N LEU A 361 9.22 -1.26 -0.81
CA LEU A 361 9.98 -1.61 0.38
C LEU A 361 9.45 -0.91 1.64
N CYS A 362 9.06 0.37 1.54
CA CYS A 362 8.39 1.06 2.65
C CYS A 362 7.06 0.39 3.02
N VAL A 363 6.29 -0.05 2.03
CA VAL A 363 5.04 -0.80 2.26
C VAL A 363 5.33 -2.17 2.88
N PHE A 364 6.37 -2.87 2.42
CA PHE A 364 6.82 -4.13 3.03
C PHE A 364 7.13 -3.95 4.53
N ILE A 365 7.86 -2.90 4.91
CA ILE A 365 8.14 -2.59 6.31
C ILE A 365 6.84 -2.31 7.07
N ALA A 366 5.91 -1.55 6.47
CA ALA A 366 4.60 -1.31 7.07
C ALA A 366 3.83 -2.61 7.30
N PHE A 367 3.85 -3.56 6.38
CA PHE A 367 3.21 -4.87 6.53
C PHE A 367 3.85 -5.73 7.62
N CYS A 368 5.16 -5.58 7.86
CA CYS A 368 5.81 -6.29 8.97
C CYS A 368 5.31 -5.85 10.35
N VAL A 369 4.83 -4.61 10.49
CA VAL A 369 4.42 -4.03 11.79
C VAL A 369 2.94 -3.72 11.90
N ASP A 370 2.16 -3.80 10.81
CA ASP A 370 0.76 -3.42 10.73
C ASP A 370 -0.04 -4.43 9.90
N GLN A 371 -1.31 -4.64 10.23
CA GLN A 371 -2.18 -5.58 9.52
C GLN A 371 -2.71 -5.05 8.17
N SER A 372 -2.10 -4.01 7.61
CA SER A 372 -2.54 -3.40 6.34
C SER A 372 -2.49 -4.35 5.16
N PHE A 373 -1.75 -5.46 5.23
CA PHE A 373 -1.76 -6.53 4.23
C PHE A 373 -3.14 -7.20 4.09
N LEU A 374 -3.99 -7.19 5.12
CA LEU A 374 -5.35 -7.73 5.06
C LEU A 374 -6.33 -6.82 4.27
N TYR A 375 -5.90 -5.62 3.91
CA TYR A 375 -6.72 -4.72 3.09
C TYR A 375 -6.34 -4.86 1.61
N PRO A 376 -7.18 -5.50 0.78
CA PRO A 376 -6.88 -5.83 -0.61
C PRO A 376 -6.37 -4.66 -1.45
N PRO A 377 -6.90 -3.43 -1.32
CA PRO A 377 -6.41 -2.29 -2.09
C PRO A 377 -4.91 -2.02 -1.96
N ASN A 378 -4.28 -2.40 -0.83
CA ASN A 378 -2.84 -2.20 -0.63
C ASN A 378 -2.02 -3.12 -1.53
N ILE A 379 -2.40 -4.41 -1.61
CA ILE A 379 -1.75 -5.39 -2.49
C ILE A 379 -2.07 -5.07 -3.96
N MET A 380 -3.31 -4.67 -4.26
CA MET A 380 -3.70 -4.24 -5.60
C MET A 380 -2.85 -3.06 -6.08
N ASN A 381 -2.64 -2.05 -5.25
CA ASN A 381 -1.79 -0.91 -5.59
C ASN A 381 -0.32 -1.34 -5.84
N ILE A 382 0.26 -2.21 -4.99
CA ILE A 382 1.59 -2.76 -5.24
C ILE A 382 1.64 -3.42 -6.62
N ALA A 383 0.66 -4.27 -6.95
CA ALA A 383 0.62 -4.98 -8.22
C ALA A 383 0.48 -4.02 -9.41
N LEU A 384 -0.39 -3.00 -9.34
CA LEU A 384 -0.57 -2.01 -10.40
C LEU A 384 0.73 -1.25 -10.69
N PHE A 385 1.38 -0.70 -9.66
CA PHE A 385 2.62 0.06 -9.83
C PHE A 385 3.79 -0.82 -10.29
N ALA A 386 3.94 -2.03 -9.73
CA ALA A 386 5.00 -2.95 -10.12
C ALA A 386 4.87 -3.39 -11.58
N VAL A 387 3.69 -3.80 -12.01
CA VAL A 387 3.48 -4.33 -13.35
C VAL A 387 3.72 -3.27 -14.41
N VAL A 388 3.31 -2.02 -14.22
CA VAL A 388 3.60 -0.94 -15.19
C VAL A 388 5.10 -0.74 -15.35
N VAL A 389 5.86 -0.67 -14.26
CA VAL A 389 7.33 -0.52 -14.30
C VAL A 389 7.98 -1.70 -15.03
N LEU A 390 7.52 -2.93 -14.79
CA LEU A 390 8.05 -4.12 -15.45
C LEU A 390 7.71 -4.16 -16.94
N CYS A 391 6.53 -3.68 -17.34
CA CYS A 391 6.14 -3.58 -18.75
C CYS A 391 6.97 -2.52 -19.49
N GLU A 392 7.25 -1.37 -18.89
CA GLU A 392 8.12 -0.36 -19.47
C GLU A 392 9.53 -0.87 -19.72
N ASN A 393 10.08 -1.62 -18.78
CA ASN A 393 11.41 -2.23 -18.92
C ASN A 393 11.49 -3.17 -20.11
N ASN A 394 10.45 -3.97 -20.36
CA ASN A 394 10.40 -4.85 -21.52
C ASN A 394 10.33 -4.07 -22.85
N HIS A 395 9.60 -2.97 -22.91
CA HIS A 395 9.55 -2.11 -24.10
C HIS A 395 10.89 -1.43 -24.39
N ALA A 396 11.60 -0.97 -23.35
CA ALA A 396 12.92 -0.36 -23.48
C ALA A 396 13.94 -1.38 -24.03
N ARG A 397 14.02 -2.57 -23.47
CA ARG A 397 14.92 -3.66 -23.92
C ARG A 397 14.65 -4.10 -25.35
N ASN A 398 13.38 -4.19 -25.76
CA ASN A 398 13.03 -4.57 -27.12
C ASN A 398 13.46 -3.50 -28.14
N LYS A 399 13.43 -2.22 -27.80
CA LYS A 399 13.94 -1.14 -28.65
C LYS A 399 15.46 -1.19 -28.78
N GLU A 400 16.18 -1.39 -27.68
CA GLU A 400 17.65 -1.51 -27.70
C GLU A 400 18.08 -2.74 -28.53
N GLY A 401 17.46 -3.90 -28.35
CA GLY A 401 17.73 -5.10 -29.14
C GLY A 401 17.44 -4.92 -30.63
N TYR A 402 16.48 -4.08 -31.01
CA TYR A 402 16.19 -3.74 -32.41
C TYR A 402 17.27 -2.86 -33.03
N TYR A 403 17.82 -1.91 -32.26
CA TYR A 403 18.93 -1.05 -32.74
C TYR A 403 20.24 -1.85 -32.87
N VAL A 404 20.54 -2.75 -31.96
CA VAL A 404 21.74 -3.62 -32.03
C VAL A 404 21.64 -4.56 -33.25
N LYS A 405 20.46 -5.09 -33.60
CA LYS A 405 20.29 -5.94 -34.81
C LYS A 405 20.35 -5.17 -36.14
N LYS A 406 20.16 -3.85 -36.14
CA LYS A 406 20.29 -3.03 -37.35
C LYS A 406 21.71 -2.52 -37.62
N THR A 407 22.62 -2.70 -36.67
CA THR A 407 24.03 -2.25 -36.79
C THR A 407 24.97 -3.40 -37.19
N TYR A 408 24.46 -4.58 -37.43
CA TYR A 408 25.11 -5.75 -38.03
C TYR A 408 24.36 -6.13 -39.31
#